data_5cb620a4dab1f10dbf853c8ed80807cc
#
_entry.id   5cb620a4dab1f10dbf853c8ed80807cc
#
_cell.length_a   1.000
_cell.length_b   1.000
_cell.length_c   1.000
_cell.angle_alpha   90.00
_cell.angle_beta   90.00
_cell.angle_gamma   90.00
#
_symmetry.space_group_name_H-M   'P 1'
#
loop_
_entity.id
_entity.type
_entity.pdbx_description
1 polymer ?
#
loop_
_entity_poly.entity_id
_entity_poly.type
_entity_poly.pdbx_seq_one_letter_code
_entity_poly.pdbx_strand_id
1 'polypeptide(L)'
;MSFPGIPSLDAAVMAFIQTHFHNTVTDTVFPIITSLGEAGIGWIVLSLVLLCFKKTRRTGGLLLIAMTVTLLFGELTLKNIICRLRPCNVFTDFPMLIARPTSYSFPSGHTSSSFAAALILTLRHKKVGWLAYIPAVLIAFSRIFLFVHYPTDVLAGILLGTLAALLTYFAAKAIQKRQAEKRTAQI
;
A
#
# COMPACT_ATOMS: atom_id res chain seq x y z
N MET A 1 15.82 -22.43 -3.48
CA MET A 1 16.19 -21.74 -2.23
C MET A 1 15.30 -22.23 -1.10
N SER A 2 15.85 -22.41 0.12
CA SER A 2 15.08 -22.75 1.32
C SER A 2 15.21 -21.62 2.34
N PHE A 3 14.12 -21.33 3.06
CA PHE A 3 14.07 -20.29 4.07
C PHE A 3 13.64 -20.89 5.41
N PRO A 4 14.58 -21.49 6.17
CA PRO A 4 14.28 -22.15 7.45
C PRO A 4 13.74 -21.14 8.46
N GLY A 5 12.77 -21.57 9.28
CA GLY A 5 12.15 -20.73 10.32
C GLY A 5 11.05 -19.77 9.80
N ILE A 6 10.78 -19.75 8.50
CA ILE A 6 9.67 -18.99 7.91
C ILE A 6 8.44 -19.88 7.72
N PRO A 7 7.19 -19.39 7.95
CA PRO A 7 5.97 -20.14 7.64
C PRO A 7 5.97 -20.66 6.21
N SER A 8 5.52 -21.88 6.01
CA SER A 8 5.63 -22.64 4.76
C SER A 8 5.09 -21.87 3.53
N LEU A 9 3.98 -21.16 3.68
CA LEU A 9 3.40 -20.34 2.61
C LEU A 9 4.33 -19.20 2.20
N ASP A 10 4.82 -18.39 3.16
CA ASP A 10 5.76 -17.29 2.89
C ASP A 10 7.03 -17.82 2.25
N ALA A 11 7.60 -18.91 2.80
CA ALA A 11 8.82 -19.52 2.30
C ALA A 11 8.67 -20.05 0.86
N ALA A 12 7.57 -20.73 0.54
CA ALA A 12 7.32 -21.29 -0.80
C ALA A 12 7.17 -20.18 -1.86
N VAL A 13 6.36 -19.13 -1.58
CA VAL A 13 6.16 -18.03 -2.52
C VAL A 13 7.45 -17.23 -2.71
N MET A 14 8.18 -16.95 -1.63
CA MET A 14 9.47 -16.25 -1.71
C MET A 14 10.48 -17.06 -2.52
N ALA A 15 10.64 -18.37 -2.24
CA ALA A 15 11.55 -19.23 -2.98
C ALA A 15 11.21 -19.25 -4.48
N PHE A 16 9.94 -19.37 -4.81
CA PHE A 16 9.48 -19.35 -6.20
C PHE A 16 9.84 -18.03 -6.89
N ILE A 17 9.56 -16.89 -6.27
CA ILE A 17 9.87 -15.57 -6.85
C ILE A 17 11.38 -15.37 -6.99
N GLN A 18 12.17 -15.69 -5.96
CA GLN A 18 13.61 -15.53 -6.00
C GLN A 18 14.31 -16.45 -7.02
N THR A 19 13.69 -17.57 -7.37
CA THR A 19 14.28 -18.51 -8.34
C THR A 19 13.89 -18.20 -9.78
N HIS A 20 12.67 -17.68 -10.04
CA HIS A 20 12.12 -17.62 -11.39
C HIS A 20 11.96 -16.22 -11.97
N PHE A 21 11.96 -15.16 -11.13
CA PHE A 21 11.62 -13.81 -11.59
C PHE A 21 12.82 -12.87 -11.73
N HIS A 22 14.00 -13.25 -11.24
CA HIS A 22 15.19 -12.43 -11.33
C HIS A 22 15.87 -12.54 -12.70
N ASN A 23 16.06 -11.42 -13.33
CA ASN A 23 16.86 -11.21 -14.54
C ASN A 23 17.26 -9.74 -14.65
N THR A 24 18.15 -9.39 -15.58
CA THR A 24 18.66 -8.01 -15.73
C THR A 24 17.55 -6.95 -15.84
N VAL A 25 16.43 -7.28 -16.53
CA VAL A 25 15.33 -6.33 -16.73
C VAL A 25 14.55 -6.13 -15.43
N THR A 26 14.12 -7.22 -14.79
CA THR A 26 13.34 -7.16 -13.55
C THR A 26 14.13 -6.57 -12.40
N ASP A 27 15.43 -6.88 -12.30
CA ASP A 27 16.34 -6.37 -11.27
C ASP A 27 16.59 -4.85 -11.40
N THR A 28 16.41 -4.31 -12.61
CA THR A 28 16.45 -2.86 -12.85
C THR A 28 15.09 -2.20 -12.63
N VAL A 29 14.01 -2.82 -13.09
CA VAL A 29 12.67 -2.22 -13.13
C VAL A 29 11.99 -2.21 -11.74
N PHE A 30 12.08 -3.28 -10.95
CA PHE A 30 11.38 -3.34 -9.67
C PHE A 30 11.90 -2.37 -8.60
N PRO A 31 13.21 -2.06 -8.50
CA PRO A 31 13.69 -0.94 -7.68
C PRO A 31 13.07 0.42 -8.06
N ILE A 32 12.86 0.67 -9.37
CA ILE A 32 12.20 1.91 -9.84
C ILE A 32 10.72 1.90 -9.48
N ILE A 33 10.02 0.78 -9.71
CA ILE A 33 8.60 0.65 -9.37
C ILE A 33 8.38 0.87 -7.87
N THR A 34 9.22 0.25 -7.01
CA THR A 34 9.07 0.38 -5.57
C THR A 34 9.29 1.81 -5.08
N SER A 35 10.17 2.59 -5.73
CA SER A 35 10.42 4.00 -5.36
C SER A 35 9.19 4.89 -5.53
N LEU A 36 8.27 4.56 -6.45
CA LEU A 36 6.98 5.25 -6.59
C LEU A 36 6.08 5.08 -5.37
N GLY A 37 6.26 3.98 -4.64
CA GLY A 37 5.55 3.68 -3.40
C GLY A 37 6.29 4.15 -2.13
N GLU A 38 7.50 4.69 -2.24
CA GLU A 38 8.30 5.13 -1.09
C GLU A 38 7.57 6.23 -0.30
N ALA A 39 7.35 6.00 0.99
CA ALA A 39 6.52 6.87 1.85
C ALA A 39 5.14 7.24 1.24
N GLY A 40 4.67 6.52 0.22
CA GLY A 40 3.45 6.86 -0.52
C GLY A 40 3.57 8.09 -1.41
N ILE A 41 4.78 8.56 -1.73
CA ILE A 41 5.03 9.83 -2.43
C ILE A 41 4.25 9.94 -3.74
N GLY A 42 4.24 8.90 -4.58
CA GLY A 42 3.49 8.92 -5.84
C GLY A 42 2.00 9.19 -5.64
N TRP A 43 1.40 8.56 -4.62
CA TRP A 43 -0.01 8.76 -4.28
C TRP A 43 -0.28 10.11 -3.62
N ILE A 44 0.68 10.63 -2.81
CA ILE A 44 0.59 11.97 -2.22
C ILE A 44 0.62 13.03 -3.33
N VAL A 45 1.56 12.94 -4.26
CA VAL A 45 1.65 13.86 -5.41
C VAL A 45 0.36 13.82 -6.22
N LEU A 46 -0.15 12.63 -6.56
CA LEU A 46 -1.44 12.50 -7.24
C LEU A 46 -2.57 13.16 -6.43
N SER A 47 -2.61 12.97 -5.11
CA SER A 47 -3.62 13.58 -4.24
C SER A 47 -3.57 15.11 -4.28
N LEU A 48 -2.36 15.67 -4.21
CA LEU A 48 -2.15 17.13 -4.28
C LEU A 48 -2.59 17.70 -5.64
N VAL A 49 -2.25 17.01 -6.74
CA VAL A 49 -2.72 17.37 -8.08
C VAL A 49 -4.26 17.35 -8.15
N LEU A 50 -4.90 16.29 -7.63
CA LEU A 50 -6.36 16.20 -7.61
C LEU A 50 -7.03 17.29 -6.75
N LEU A 51 -6.36 17.77 -5.71
CA LEU A 51 -6.85 18.89 -4.87
C LEU A 51 -6.91 20.21 -5.62
N CYS A 52 -6.02 20.46 -6.58
CA CYS A 52 -5.98 21.69 -7.37
C CYS A 52 -7.23 21.87 -8.27
N PHE A 53 -7.94 20.83 -8.60
CA PHE A 53 -9.09 20.90 -9.51
C PHE A 53 -10.43 20.78 -8.78
N LYS A 54 -11.37 21.70 -8.98
CA LYS A 54 -12.70 21.70 -8.32
C LYS A 54 -13.47 20.39 -8.48
N LYS A 55 -13.32 19.68 -9.62
CA LYS A 55 -14.02 18.41 -9.91
C LYS A 55 -13.47 17.22 -9.14
N THR A 56 -12.17 17.22 -8.82
CA THR A 56 -11.46 16.07 -8.24
C THR A 56 -10.95 16.31 -6.82
N ARG A 57 -11.02 17.55 -6.30
CA ARG A 57 -10.47 17.88 -4.96
C ARG A 57 -11.01 17.02 -3.81
N ARG A 58 -12.28 16.58 -3.90
CA ARG A 58 -12.84 15.66 -2.90
C ARG A 58 -12.15 14.30 -2.95
N THR A 59 -11.79 13.83 -4.14
CA THR A 59 -11.05 12.57 -4.31
C THR A 59 -9.65 12.70 -3.72
N GLY A 60 -8.94 13.80 -4.02
CA GLY A 60 -7.61 14.08 -3.44
C GLY A 60 -7.64 14.12 -1.91
N GLY A 61 -8.64 14.79 -1.31
CA GLY A 61 -8.80 14.80 0.15
C GLY A 61 -9.07 13.42 0.74
N LEU A 62 -9.93 12.61 0.11
CA LEU A 62 -10.20 11.25 0.57
C LEU A 62 -8.97 10.34 0.45
N LEU A 63 -8.16 10.51 -0.60
CA LEU A 63 -6.89 9.80 -0.75
C LEU A 63 -5.95 10.09 0.43
N LEU A 64 -5.71 11.37 0.74
CA LEU A 64 -4.85 11.76 1.86
C LEU A 64 -5.36 11.21 3.19
N ILE A 65 -6.67 11.29 3.45
CA ILE A 65 -7.26 10.75 4.68
C ILE A 65 -7.07 9.25 4.75
N ALA A 66 -7.36 8.49 3.68
CA ALA A 66 -7.19 7.03 3.68
C ALA A 66 -5.73 6.63 3.89
N MET A 67 -4.78 7.33 3.27
CA MET A 67 -3.35 7.10 3.48
C MET A 67 -2.91 7.45 4.90
N THR A 68 -3.43 8.53 5.49
CA THR A 68 -3.18 8.85 6.91
C THR A 68 -3.69 7.74 7.83
N VAL A 69 -4.85 7.17 7.54
CA VAL A 69 -5.37 6.02 8.30
C VAL A 69 -4.42 4.82 8.20
N THR A 70 -3.92 4.49 6.99
CA THR A 70 -2.94 3.40 6.84
C THR A 70 -1.62 3.69 7.56
N LEU A 71 -1.17 4.92 7.57
CA LEU A 71 0.02 5.35 8.31
C LEU A 71 -0.17 5.15 9.81
N LEU A 72 -1.25 5.66 10.38
CA LEU A 72 -1.53 5.59 11.82
C LEU A 72 -1.66 4.14 12.29
N PHE A 73 -2.48 3.34 11.62
CA PHE A 73 -2.73 1.95 12.04
C PHE A 73 -1.63 0.99 11.60
N GLY A 74 -1.06 1.15 10.40
CA GLY A 74 -0.04 0.26 9.87
C GLY A 74 1.35 0.58 10.43
N GLU A 75 1.87 1.77 10.09
CA GLU A 75 3.26 2.13 10.41
C GLU A 75 3.46 2.45 11.89
N LEU A 76 2.57 3.24 12.49
CA LEU A 76 2.77 3.73 13.85
C LEU A 76 2.21 2.78 14.91
N THR A 77 1.22 1.92 14.59
CA THR A 77 0.62 1.02 15.57
C THR A 77 1.04 -0.43 15.35
N LEU A 78 0.56 -1.09 14.27
CA LEU A 78 0.76 -2.53 14.08
C LEU A 78 2.24 -2.92 13.94
N LYS A 79 3.06 -2.13 13.27
CA LYS A 79 4.50 -2.40 13.16
C LYS A 79 5.19 -2.47 14.51
N ASN A 80 4.84 -1.56 15.40
CA ASN A 80 5.47 -1.46 16.72
C ASN A 80 4.90 -2.45 17.75
N ILE A 81 3.72 -3.03 17.47
CA ILE A 81 3.14 -4.09 18.32
C ILE A 81 3.68 -5.46 17.89
N ILE A 82 3.71 -5.74 16.57
CA ILE A 82 4.04 -7.07 16.05
C ILE A 82 5.55 -7.28 15.94
N CYS A 83 6.32 -6.22 15.69
CA CYS A 83 7.80 -6.21 15.64
C CYS A 83 8.40 -7.32 14.76
N ARG A 84 7.74 -7.70 13.65
CA ARG A 84 8.21 -8.75 12.74
C ARG A 84 9.46 -8.29 12.00
N LEU A 85 10.55 -9.05 12.09
CA LEU A 85 11.76 -8.78 11.32
C LEU A 85 11.51 -9.02 9.83
N ARG A 86 12.15 -8.22 8.99
CA ARG A 86 12.07 -8.38 7.53
C ARG A 86 12.86 -9.60 7.05
N PRO A 87 12.46 -10.23 5.90
CA PRO A 87 13.25 -11.31 5.32
C PRO A 87 14.73 -10.95 5.17
N CYS A 88 15.03 -9.77 4.63
CA CYS A 88 16.39 -9.30 4.44
C CYS A 88 17.19 -9.08 5.74
N ASN A 89 16.52 -8.90 6.87
CA ASN A 89 17.15 -8.73 8.17
C ASN A 89 17.30 -10.07 8.92
N VAL A 90 16.56 -11.10 8.51
CA VAL A 90 16.72 -12.48 8.99
C VAL A 90 17.81 -13.21 8.20
N PHE A 91 17.84 -13.01 6.88
CA PHE A 91 18.82 -13.59 5.97
C PHE A 91 19.82 -12.50 5.52
N THR A 92 20.78 -12.20 6.38
CA THR A 92 21.72 -11.08 6.18
C THR A 92 22.63 -11.24 4.97
N ASP A 93 22.92 -12.46 4.55
CA ASP A 93 23.81 -12.75 3.41
C ASP A 93 23.07 -12.68 2.05
N PHE A 94 21.75 -12.43 2.07
CA PHE A 94 20.98 -12.32 0.84
C PHE A 94 21.36 -11.05 0.06
N PRO A 95 21.68 -11.15 -1.25
CA PRO A 95 22.05 -10.00 -2.07
C PRO A 95 20.85 -9.08 -2.27
N MET A 96 21.01 -7.80 -1.93
CA MET A 96 19.93 -6.82 -1.99
C MET A 96 20.09 -5.91 -3.21
N LEU A 97 18.98 -5.65 -3.91
CA LEU A 97 18.89 -4.68 -5.00
C LEU A 97 18.60 -3.24 -4.53
N ILE A 98 18.20 -3.08 -3.27
CA ILE A 98 17.93 -1.78 -2.63
C ILE A 98 18.53 -1.75 -1.22
N ALA A 99 18.64 -0.57 -0.63
CA ALA A 99 19.04 -0.43 0.76
C ALA A 99 18.13 -1.21 1.71
N ARG A 100 18.70 -1.86 2.72
CA ARG A 100 17.94 -2.60 3.74
C ARG A 100 17.12 -1.64 4.58
N PRO A 101 15.79 -1.80 4.63
CA PRO A 101 14.96 -0.98 5.50
C PRO A 101 15.19 -1.33 6.97
N THR A 102 15.22 -0.31 7.82
CA THR A 102 15.44 -0.46 9.28
C THR A 102 14.16 -0.70 10.07
N SER A 103 12.98 -0.38 9.50
CA SER A 103 11.69 -0.57 10.16
C SER A 103 11.21 -2.02 10.10
N TYR A 104 10.26 -2.39 10.97
CA TYR A 104 9.63 -3.72 10.98
C TYR A 104 8.88 -4.06 9.68
N SER A 105 8.60 -5.37 9.49
CA SER A 105 8.05 -5.90 8.25
C SER A 105 6.52 -5.79 8.16
N PHE A 106 5.80 -6.12 9.23
CA PHE A 106 4.34 -6.28 9.20
C PHE A 106 3.59 -5.05 9.71
N PRO A 107 2.54 -4.62 9.01
CA PRO A 107 2.17 -4.92 7.63
C PRO A 107 2.99 -4.11 6.61
N SER A 108 2.84 -4.42 5.30
CA SER A 108 3.51 -3.65 4.25
C SER A 108 2.86 -2.28 4.03
N GLY A 109 3.58 -1.20 4.38
CA GLY A 109 3.10 0.18 4.23
C GLY A 109 2.95 0.61 2.76
N HIS A 110 3.89 0.22 1.88
CA HIS A 110 3.79 0.46 0.44
C HIS A 110 2.51 -0.15 -0.13
N THR A 111 2.19 -1.38 0.28
CA THR A 111 0.99 -2.08 -0.17
C THR A 111 -0.28 -1.43 0.38
N SER A 112 -0.32 -1.11 1.67
CA SER A 112 -1.52 -0.54 2.30
C SER A 112 -1.87 0.84 1.73
N SER A 113 -0.89 1.72 1.56
CA SER A 113 -1.11 3.03 0.93
C SER A 113 -1.56 2.92 -0.53
N SER A 114 -0.96 2.00 -1.30
CA SER A 114 -1.29 1.80 -2.71
C SER A 114 -2.71 1.24 -2.90
N PHE A 115 -3.10 0.25 -2.11
CA PHE A 115 -4.45 -0.31 -2.20
C PHE A 115 -5.52 0.64 -1.64
N ALA A 116 -5.20 1.43 -0.62
CA ALA A 116 -6.09 2.50 -0.16
C ALA A 116 -6.34 3.53 -1.27
N ALA A 117 -5.27 3.98 -1.94
CA ALA A 117 -5.37 4.92 -3.05
C ALA A 117 -6.17 4.34 -4.22
N ALA A 118 -5.86 3.12 -4.66
CA ALA A 118 -6.54 2.46 -5.77
C ALA A 118 -8.04 2.30 -5.51
N LEU A 119 -8.43 1.91 -4.31
CA LEU A 119 -9.85 1.74 -3.97
C LEU A 119 -10.59 3.09 -3.90
N ILE A 120 -10.02 4.13 -3.30
CA ILE A 120 -10.63 5.47 -3.30
C ILE A 120 -10.85 5.97 -4.73
N LEU A 121 -9.85 5.82 -5.60
CA LEU A 121 -9.96 6.21 -7.01
C LEU A 121 -11.08 5.42 -7.72
N THR A 122 -11.16 4.12 -7.49
CA THR A 122 -12.19 3.27 -8.08
C THR A 122 -13.60 3.64 -7.61
N LEU A 123 -13.78 3.89 -6.31
CA LEU A 123 -15.08 4.28 -5.75
C LEU A 123 -15.54 5.66 -6.24
N ARG A 124 -14.59 6.55 -6.54
CA ARG A 124 -14.85 7.92 -6.98
C ARG A 124 -14.95 8.06 -8.49
N HIS A 125 -14.22 7.24 -9.25
CA HIS A 125 -14.08 7.32 -10.71
C HIS A 125 -14.26 5.95 -11.35
N LYS A 126 -15.47 5.37 -11.27
CA LYS A 126 -15.79 3.98 -11.65
C LYS A 126 -15.26 3.54 -13.02
N LYS A 127 -15.18 4.44 -14.02
CA LYS A 127 -14.76 4.09 -15.38
C LYS A 127 -13.25 3.87 -15.52
N VAL A 128 -12.43 4.65 -14.80
CA VAL A 128 -10.97 4.66 -14.97
C VAL A 128 -10.20 4.41 -13.68
N GLY A 129 -10.85 4.57 -12.53
CA GLY A 129 -10.19 4.48 -11.22
C GLY A 129 -9.57 3.11 -10.93
N TRP A 130 -10.15 2.03 -11.49
CA TRP A 130 -9.62 0.67 -11.36
C TRP A 130 -8.22 0.50 -11.95
N LEU A 131 -7.82 1.35 -12.92
CA LEU A 131 -6.47 1.35 -13.48
C LEU A 131 -5.39 1.62 -12.42
N ALA A 132 -5.75 2.27 -11.31
CA ALA A 132 -4.85 2.49 -10.18
C ALA A 132 -4.42 1.19 -9.48
N TYR A 133 -5.15 0.09 -9.67
CA TYR A 133 -4.71 -1.21 -9.17
C TYR A 133 -3.49 -1.76 -9.91
N ILE A 134 -3.25 -1.34 -11.16
CA ILE A 134 -2.05 -1.78 -11.92
C ILE A 134 -0.77 -1.37 -11.16
N PRO A 135 -0.50 -0.08 -10.91
CA PRO A 135 0.67 0.29 -10.11
C PRO A 135 0.60 -0.21 -8.67
N ALA A 136 -0.59 -0.31 -8.05
CA ALA A 136 -0.70 -0.83 -6.69
C ALA A 136 -0.25 -2.29 -6.58
N VAL A 137 -0.64 -3.16 -7.53
CA VAL A 137 -0.22 -4.57 -7.59
C VAL A 137 1.27 -4.68 -7.90
N LEU A 138 1.79 -3.88 -8.84
CA LEU A 138 3.21 -3.87 -9.16
C LEU A 138 4.07 -3.44 -7.97
N ILE A 139 3.66 -2.41 -7.24
CA ILE A 139 4.32 -1.97 -6.01
C ILE A 139 4.25 -3.08 -4.95
N ALA A 140 3.10 -3.70 -4.73
CA ALA A 140 2.93 -4.78 -3.76
C ALA A 140 3.82 -5.98 -4.09
N PHE A 141 3.85 -6.42 -5.36
CA PHE A 141 4.71 -7.50 -5.83
C PHE A 141 6.19 -7.16 -5.66
N SER A 142 6.59 -5.93 -5.98
CA SER A 142 7.98 -5.49 -5.82
C SER A 142 8.53 -5.69 -4.41
N ARG A 143 7.66 -5.64 -3.39
CA ARG A 143 8.10 -5.78 -1.98
C ARG A 143 8.53 -7.21 -1.65
N ILE A 144 7.90 -8.22 -2.25
CA ILE A 144 8.29 -9.62 -2.12
C ILE A 144 9.52 -9.89 -3.01
N PHE A 145 9.49 -9.39 -4.25
CA PHE A 145 10.60 -9.51 -5.20
C PHE A 145 11.91 -8.96 -4.64
N LEU A 146 11.87 -7.77 -4.02
CA LEU A 146 13.03 -7.10 -3.40
C LEU A 146 13.43 -7.68 -2.03
N PHE A 147 12.79 -8.78 -1.60
CA PHE A 147 13.10 -9.48 -0.37
C PHE A 147 12.96 -8.64 0.92
N VAL A 148 12.09 -7.64 0.92
CA VAL A 148 11.88 -6.73 2.06
C VAL A 148 10.59 -6.96 2.84
N HIS A 149 9.65 -7.76 2.28
CA HIS A 149 8.41 -8.17 2.94
C HIS A 149 8.07 -9.63 2.63
N TYR A 150 7.41 -10.26 3.57
CA TYR A 150 6.78 -11.56 3.35
C TYR A 150 5.48 -11.43 2.56
N PRO A 151 5.04 -12.46 1.81
CA PRO A 151 3.71 -12.50 1.20
C PRO A 151 2.57 -12.16 2.17
N THR A 152 2.62 -12.67 3.39
CA THR A 152 1.61 -12.38 4.42
C THR A 152 1.60 -10.93 4.86
N ASP A 153 2.75 -10.21 4.86
CA ASP A 153 2.80 -8.76 5.14
C ASP A 153 2.09 -7.96 4.02
N VAL A 154 2.25 -8.43 2.78
CA VAL A 154 1.60 -7.84 1.61
C VAL A 154 0.09 -8.07 1.66
N LEU A 155 -0.37 -9.28 1.97
CA LEU A 155 -1.79 -9.57 2.15
C LEU A 155 -2.43 -8.74 3.27
N ALA A 156 -1.75 -8.61 4.41
CA ALA A 156 -2.19 -7.74 5.49
C ALA A 156 -2.24 -6.26 5.07
N GLY A 157 -1.26 -5.81 4.26
CA GLY A 157 -1.27 -4.48 3.68
C GLY A 157 -2.46 -4.24 2.75
N ILE A 158 -2.79 -5.20 1.88
CA ILE A 158 -3.98 -5.15 1.02
C ILE A 158 -5.25 -4.99 1.87
N LEU A 159 -5.39 -5.82 2.89
CA LEU A 159 -6.54 -5.77 3.79
C LEU A 159 -6.65 -4.42 4.52
N LEU A 160 -5.55 -3.96 5.12
CA LEU A 160 -5.50 -2.68 5.83
C LEU A 160 -5.84 -1.51 4.91
N GLY A 161 -5.23 -1.45 3.72
CA GLY A 161 -5.49 -0.39 2.73
C GLY A 161 -6.95 -0.39 2.27
N THR A 162 -7.50 -1.57 2.01
CA THR A 162 -8.91 -1.74 1.62
C THR A 162 -9.86 -1.24 2.73
N LEU A 163 -9.63 -1.66 3.97
CA LEU A 163 -10.45 -1.24 5.12
C LEU A 163 -10.35 0.27 5.36
N ALA A 164 -9.14 0.84 5.30
CA ALA A 164 -8.93 2.27 5.46
C ALA A 164 -9.69 3.09 4.40
N ALA A 165 -9.65 2.64 3.13
CA ALA A 165 -10.39 3.28 2.04
C ALA A 165 -11.90 3.19 2.23
N LEU A 166 -12.43 2.02 2.58
CA LEU A 166 -13.87 1.82 2.83
C LEU A 166 -14.36 2.69 4.00
N LEU A 167 -13.64 2.67 5.12
CA LEU A 167 -13.97 3.49 6.30
C LEU A 167 -13.99 4.98 5.92
N THR A 168 -12.93 5.46 5.26
CA THR A 168 -12.83 6.85 4.81
C THR A 168 -13.97 7.25 3.87
N TYR A 169 -14.26 6.41 2.88
CA TYR A 169 -15.30 6.68 1.88
C TYR A 169 -16.70 6.72 2.50
N PHE A 170 -17.06 5.72 3.31
CA PHE A 170 -18.39 5.66 3.93
C PHE A 170 -18.58 6.71 5.03
N ALA A 171 -17.56 7.01 5.81
CA ALA A 171 -17.58 8.10 6.78
C ALA A 171 -17.84 9.46 6.09
N ALA A 172 -17.12 9.74 5.01
CA ALA A 172 -17.33 10.97 4.25
C ALA A 172 -18.74 11.05 3.64
N LYS A 173 -19.27 9.92 3.14
CA LYS A 173 -20.65 9.84 2.60
C LYS A 173 -21.70 10.09 3.69
N ALA A 174 -21.51 9.53 4.88
CA ALA A 174 -22.41 9.74 6.02
C ALA A 174 -22.42 11.21 6.49
N ILE A 175 -21.24 11.83 6.58
CA ILE A 175 -21.13 13.26 6.92
C ILE A 175 -21.86 14.13 5.89
N GLN A 176 -21.68 13.86 4.60
CA GLN A 176 -22.38 14.62 3.54
C GLN A 176 -23.89 14.49 3.64
N LYS A 177 -24.40 13.29 3.90
CA LYS A 177 -25.83 13.04 4.08
C LYS A 177 -26.40 13.86 5.25
N ARG A 178 -25.74 13.82 6.42
CA ARG A 178 -26.15 14.60 7.60
C ARG A 178 -26.15 16.11 7.36
N GLN A 179 -25.15 16.62 6.60
CA GLN A 179 -25.09 18.04 6.26
C GLN A 179 -26.23 18.46 5.30
N ALA A 180 -26.60 17.60 4.34
CA ALA A 180 -27.72 17.85 3.46
C ALA A 180 -29.05 17.90 4.24
N GLU A 181 -29.31 16.93 5.12
CA GLU A 181 -30.51 16.87 5.96
C GLU A 181 -30.65 18.13 6.85
N LYS A 182 -29.53 18.59 7.47
CA LYS A 182 -29.55 19.82 8.28
C LYS A 182 -29.89 21.06 7.47
N ARG A 183 -29.42 21.17 6.22
CA ARG A 183 -29.72 22.30 5.35
C ARG A 183 -31.19 22.32 4.96
N THR A 184 -31.77 21.15 4.69
CA THR A 184 -33.20 21.05 4.33
C THR A 184 -34.09 21.37 5.53
N ALA A 185 -33.67 21.07 6.77
CA ALA A 185 -34.45 21.36 7.98
C ALA A 185 -34.41 22.85 8.41
N GLN A 186 -33.57 23.67 7.79
CA GLN A 186 -33.43 25.11 8.07
C GLN A 186 -34.18 26.02 7.09
N ILE A 187 -34.85 25.44 6.08
CA ILE A 187 -35.69 26.11 5.08
C ILE A 187 -37.14 25.87 5.42
#